data_a90fb054afb9b2ced4e4c77e45ae4784
#
_entry.id   a90fb054afb9b2ced4e4c77e45ae4784
#
_cell.length_a   1.000
_cell.length_b   1.000
_cell.length_c   1.000
_cell.angle_alpha   90.00
_cell.angle_beta   90.00
_cell.angle_gamma   90.00
#
_symmetry.space_group_name_H-M   'P 1'
#
loop_
_entity.id
_entity.type
_entity.pdbx_description
1 polymer ?
#
loop_
_entity_poly.entity_id
_entity_poly.type
_entity_poly.pdbx_seq_one_letter_code
_entity_poly.pdbx_strand_id
1 'polypeptide(L)'
;MEYRDLSAVAACTQGRIPTVAYSLARLREITGDALFVKRNGALEPTPHALRLEQTARQILARWNQLVQPQDHNAPAAGNGRRISIGFSSSIGDPVITEILTALCERFPHDSFITRPVIADASLGDSLDAGDLDCAFVVDGANVPDSVVPHSILATPRRLVSATRGGTNDEAETDWILLQEDCEASSPLHAFLARRATTPGHRETVVPSWHTQVTLLHSAGGICPVLDFNVPLVTRDRKTRLLAPPATFPAWAALHFWMPQRAADRTALREIMDVGTSVLRDPLKAIDSRRHAQQHARPLAVA
;
A
#
# COMPACT_ATOMS: atom_id res chain seq x y z
N MET A 1 15.63 -12.67 -15.82
CA MET A 1 16.76 -13.33 -16.54
C MET A 1 16.48 -13.37 -18.03
N GLU A 2 16.78 -12.27 -18.68
CA GLU A 2 16.42 -12.06 -20.09
C GLU A 2 17.44 -12.68 -21.06
N TYR A 3 18.68 -12.89 -20.61
CA TYR A 3 19.78 -13.34 -21.49
C TYR A 3 20.31 -14.70 -21.01
N ARG A 4 20.31 -15.67 -21.92
CA ARG A 4 20.81 -17.04 -21.69
C ARG A 4 22.22 -17.27 -22.22
N ASP A 5 22.94 -16.20 -22.59
CA ASP A 5 24.28 -16.22 -23.15
C ASP A 5 25.11 -15.06 -22.61
N LEU A 6 26.39 -15.33 -22.27
CA LEU A 6 27.32 -14.34 -21.75
C LEU A 6 27.65 -13.24 -22.77
N SER A 7 27.60 -13.56 -24.06
CA SER A 7 27.83 -12.58 -25.14
C SER A 7 26.72 -11.55 -25.20
N ALA A 8 25.47 -11.99 -25.06
CA ALA A 8 24.30 -11.12 -25.02
C ALA A 8 24.31 -10.21 -23.78
N VAL A 9 24.73 -10.75 -22.62
CA VAL A 9 24.89 -9.95 -21.38
C VAL A 9 26.00 -8.90 -21.56
N ALA A 10 27.15 -9.27 -22.13
CA ALA A 10 28.24 -8.34 -22.38
C ALA A 10 27.85 -7.21 -23.33
N ALA A 11 27.09 -7.50 -24.38
CA ALA A 11 26.56 -6.50 -25.30
C ALA A 11 25.59 -5.53 -24.61
N CYS A 12 24.67 -6.06 -23.77
CA CYS A 12 23.69 -5.25 -23.04
C CYS A 12 24.32 -4.34 -21.97
N THR A 13 25.38 -4.83 -21.29
CA THR A 13 26.06 -4.07 -20.23
C THR A 13 27.20 -3.19 -20.76
N GLN A 14 27.40 -3.10 -22.08
CA GLN A 14 28.56 -2.45 -22.72
C GLN A 14 29.89 -2.95 -22.16
N GLY A 15 29.89 -4.17 -21.63
CA GLY A 15 31.03 -4.81 -21.01
C GLY A 15 31.75 -5.78 -21.95
N ARG A 16 32.90 -6.30 -21.50
CA ARG A 16 33.62 -7.36 -22.20
C ARG A 16 33.23 -8.72 -21.63
N ILE A 17 33.12 -9.76 -22.48
CA ILE A 17 32.80 -11.13 -22.06
C ILE A 17 33.66 -11.60 -20.88
N PRO A 18 35.00 -11.38 -20.85
CA PRO A 18 35.84 -11.76 -19.71
C PRO A 18 35.42 -11.12 -18.38
N THR A 19 34.97 -9.86 -18.42
CA THR A 19 34.48 -9.14 -17.23
C THR A 19 33.21 -9.76 -16.69
N VAL A 20 32.27 -10.10 -17.56
CA VAL A 20 31.00 -10.78 -17.17
C VAL A 20 31.32 -12.16 -16.59
N ALA A 21 32.23 -12.93 -17.23
CA ALA A 21 32.63 -14.24 -16.75
C ALA A 21 33.33 -14.16 -15.37
N TYR A 22 34.19 -13.17 -15.15
CA TYR A 22 34.84 -12.93 -13.86
C TYR A 22 33.84 -12.58 -12.77
N SER A 23 32.88 -11.67 -13.06
CA SER A 23 31.84 -11.30 -12.11
C SER A 23 30.96 -12.49 -11.72
N LEU A 24 30.61 -13.34 -12.69
CA LEU A 24 29.87 -14.56 -12.44
C LEU A 24 30.63 -15.57 -11.59
N ALA A 25 31.94 -15.74 -11.87
CA ALA A 25 32.79 -16.60 -11.07
C ALA A 25 32.86 -16.11 -9.62
N ARG A 26 33.02 -14.80 -9.42
CA ARG A 26 33.05 -14.19 -8.09
C ARG A 26 31.72 -14.35 -7.34
N LEU A 27 30.57 -14.22 -8.02
CA LEU A 27 29.29 -14.48 -7.43
C LEU A 27 29.12 -15.94 -7.00
N ARG A 28 29.62 -16.89 -7.79
CA ARG A 28 29.62 -18.32 -7.41
C ARG A 28 30.43 -18.59 -6.16
N GLU A 29 31.58 -17.97 -6.02
CA GLU A 29 32.42 -18.08 -4.80
C GLU A 29 31.66 -17.54 -3.57
N ILE A 30 31.03 -16.37 -3.69
CA ILE A 30 30.33 -15.72 -2.57
C ILE A 30 29.08 -16.50 -2.17
N THR A 31 28.31 -17.00 -3.14
CA THR A 31 27.02 -17.67 -2.88
C THR A 31 27.14 -19.16 -2.62
N GLY A 32 28.29 -19.77 -2.95
CA GLY A 32 28.45 -21.23 -2.89
C GLY A 32 27.55 -22.01 -3.85
N ASP A 33 26.97 -21.34 -4.87
CA ASP A 33 26.04 -21.92 -5.83
C ASP A 33 26.53 -21.69 -7.27
N ALA A 34 26.28 -22.64 -8.16
CA ALA A 34 26.65 -22.52 -9.57
C ALA A 34 25.91 -21.38 -10.29
N LEU A 35 24.80 -20.91 -9.74
CA LEU A 35 23.88 -19.88 -10.22
C LEU A 35 23.29 -20.17 -11.61
N PHE A 36 24.08 -20.66 -12.54
CA PHE A 36 23.64 -21.08 -13.87
C PHE A 36 24.28 -22.42 -14.22
N VAL A 37 23.48 -23.36 -14.68
CA VAL A 37 23.89 -24.68 -15.18
C VAL A 37 23.63 -24.77 -16.67
N LYS A 38 24.53 -25.44 -17.41
CA LYS A 38 24.36 -25.61 -18.85
C LYS A 38 23.44 -26.83 -19.08
N ARG A 39 22.27 -26.62 -19.67
CA ARG A 39 21.36 -27.67 -20.12
C ARG A 39 21.01 -27.44 -21.58
N ASN A 40 21.12 -28.50 -22.38
CA ASN A 40 20.79 -28.44 -23.83
C ASN A 40 21.46 -27.30 -24.59
N GLY A 41 22.68 -26.93 -24.20
CA GLY A 41 23.43 -25.83 -24.84
C GLY A 41 23.10 -24.41 -24.32
N ALA A 42 22.06 -24.26 -23.53
CA ALA A 42 21.66 -22.97 -22.91
C ALA A 42 22.03 -22.92 -21.42
N LEU A 43 22.26 -21.72 -20.90
CA LEU A 43 22.42 -21.46 -19.47
C LEU A 43 21.04 -21.38 -18.82
N GLU A 44 20.78 -22.26 -17.85
CA GLU A 44 19.57 -22.25 -17.05
C GLU A 44 19.90 -21.85 -15.61
N PRO A 45 19.09 -20.96 -14.98
CA PRO A 45 19.29 -20.55 -13.61
C PRO A 45 18.99 -21.66 -12.62
N THR A 46 19.76 -21.73 -11.53
CA THR A 46 19.45 -22.59 -10.39
C THR A 46 18.25 -22.01 -9.60
N PRO A 47 17.56 -22.82 -8.77
CA PRO A 47 16.54 -22.31 -7.86
C PRO A 47 17.07 -21.24 -6.90
N HIS A 48 18.35 -21.30 -6.53
CA HIS A 48 19.01 -20.29 -5.73
C HIS A 48 19.19 -18.97 -6.50
N ALA A 49 19.62 -19.05 -7.76
CA ALA A 49 19.75 -17.88 -8.63
C ALA A 49 18.40 -17.15 -8.85
N LEU A 50 17.29 -17.89 -8.98
CA LEU A 50 15.96 -17.30 -9.12
C LEU A 50 15.55 -16.51 -7.86
N ARG A 51 15.85 -17.02 -6.67
CA ARG A 51 15.61 -16.28 -5.43
C ARG A 51 16.48 -15.03 -5.32
N LEU A 52 17.76 -15.16 -5.64
CA LEU A 52 18.72 -14.03 -5.66
C LEU A 52 18.32 -12.95 -6.67
N GLU A 53 17.75 -13.33 -7.82
CA GLU A 53 17.31 -12.36 -8.84
C GLU A 53 16.33 -11.34 -8.28
N GLN A 54 15.33 -11.79 -7.52
CA GLN A 54 14.33 -10.90 -6.96
C GLN A 54 14.96 -9.87 -6.01
N THR A 55 15.83 -10.32 -5.10
CA THR A 55 16.54 -9.45 -4.17
C THR A 55 17.53 -8.53 -4.90
N ALA A 56 18.27 -9.05 -5.88
CA ALA A 56 19.20 -8.24 -6.67
C ALA A 56 18.48 -7.14 -7.48
N ARG A 57 17.30 -7.43 -8.04
CA ARG A 57 16.48 -6.41 -8.73
C ARG A 57 16.05 -5.30 -7.76
N GLN A 58 15.66 -5.63 -6.54
CA GLN A 58 15.31 -4.63 -5.52
C GLN A 58 16.53 -3.76 -5.13
N ILE A 59 17.69 -4.38 -4.92
CA ILE A 59 18.93 -3.66 -4.60
C ILE A 59 19.34 -2.75 -5.76
N LEU A 60 19.29 -3.24 -7.01
CA LEU A 60 19.62 -2.43 -8.18
C LEU A 60 18.62 -1.30 -8.43
N ALA A 61 17.34 -1.53 -8.18
CA ALA A 61 16.33 -0.48 -8.24
C ALA A 61 16.63 0.63 -7.21
N ARG A 62 16.92 0.24 -5.96
CA ARG A 62 17.35 1.19 -4.91
C ARG A 62 18.65 1.91 -5.26
N TRP A 63 19.64 1.18 -5.80
CA TRP A 63 20.90 1.78 -6.25
C TRP A 63 20.70 2.80 -7.38
N ASN A 64 19.90 2.46 -8.39
CA ASN A 64 19.58 3.37 -9.47
C ASN A 64 18.83 4.63 -8.98
N GLN A 65 18.03 4.49 -7.95
CA GLN A 65 17.38 5.63 -7.27
C GLN A 65 18.40 6.52 -6.55
N LEU A 66 19.47 5.96 -6.00
CA LEU A 66 20.54 6.71 -5.31
C LEU A 66 21.52 7.39 -6.27
N VAL A 67 21.82 6.74 -7.41
CA VAL A 67 22.85 7.20 -8.37
C VAL A 67 22.29 8.12 -9.44
N GLN A 68 21.03 7.93 -9.83
CA GLN A 68 20.35 8.97 -10.60
C GLN A 68 20.01 10.10 -9.62
N PRO A 69 20.46 11.36 -9.87
CA PRO A 69 19.90 12.49 -9.15
C PRO A 69 18.39 12.35 -9.31
N GLN A 70 17.70 12.05 -8.23
CA GLN A 70 16.25 12.06 -8.27
C GLN A 70 15.89 13.53 -8.43
N ASP A 71 15.76 13.97 -9.68
CA ASP A 71 14.92 15.08 -9.99
C ASP A 71 13.48 14.64 -9.68
N HIS A 72 13.18 14.57 -8.36
CA HIS A 72 11.79 14.53 -7.88
C HIS A 72 11.04 15.77 -8.39
N ASN A 73 11.80 16.74 -8.91
CA ASN A 73 11.38 17.91 -9.64
C ASN A 73 11.63 17.80 -11.15
N ALA A 74 11.93 16.60 -11.71
CA ALA A 74 11.90 16.50 -13.17
C ALA A 74 10.45 16.84 -13.59
N PRO A 75 10.22 17.98 -14.27
CA PRO A 75 8.87 18.36 -14.66
C PRO A 75 8.31 17.19 -15.50
N ALA A 76 7.19 16.63 -15.06
CA ALA A 76 6.31 15.93 -16.00
C ALA A 76 6.22 16.86 -17.21
N ALA A 77 6.16 16.33 -18.44
CA ALA A 77 6.20 17.11 -19.67
C ALA A 77 5.22 18.31 -19.64
N GLY A 78 5.53 19.33 -18.83
CA GLY A 78 4.76 20.52 -18.48
C GLY A 78 4.98 20.81 -17.01
N ASN A 79 5.62 21.84 -16.63
CA ASN A 79 5.91 22.51 -15.33
C ASN A 79 5.36 21.94 -13.98
N GLY A 80 4.85 20.70 -13.91
CA GLY A 80 4.27 20.09 -12.71
C GLY A 80 5.23 19.13 -11.98
N ARG A 81 5.02 18.96 -10.68
CA ARG A 81 5.77 18.02 -9.82
C ARG A 81 5.19 16.60 -9.96
N ARG A 82 6.01 15.61 -9.67
CA ARG A 82 5.58 14.24 -9.49
C ARG A 82 5.65 13.87 -8.02
N ILE A 83 4.51 13.55 -7.42
CA ILE A 83 4.39 13.34 -5.98
C ILE A 83 3.93 11.91 -5.73
N SER A 84 4.69 11.17 -4.92
CA SER A 84 4.39 9.79 -4.52
C SER A 84 3.78 9.76 -3.12
N ILE A 85 2.54 9.26 -3.01
CA ILE A 85 1.78 9.26 -1.76
C ILE A 85 1.47 7.83 -1.35
N GLY A 86 1.84 7.46 -0.12
CA GLY A 86 1.43 6.22 0.53
C GLY A 86 0.05 6.32 1.15
N PHE A 87 -0.75 5.25 1.07
CA PHE A 87 -2.04 5.16 1.78
C PHE A 87 -2.18 3.82 2.48
N SER A 88 -2.55 3.82 3.75
CA SER A 88 -3.05 2.62 4.43
C SER A 88 -4.32 2.12 3.75
N SER A 89 -4.40 0.82 3.49
CA SER A 89 -5.52 0.21 2.76
C SER A 89 -6.86 0.36 3.49
N SER A 90 -6.85 0.44 4.83
CA SER A 90 -8.05 0.64 5.66
C SER A 90 -8.73 2.01 5.48
N ILE A 91 -8.04 3.00 4.91
CA ILE A 91 -8.67 4.28 4.52
C ILE A 91 -9.79 4.02 3.50
N GLY A 92 -9.64 3.01 2.64
CA GLY A 92 -10.63 2.60 1.65
C GLY A 92 -10.54 3.34 0.33
N ASP A 93 -10.63 2.58 -0.77
CA ASP A 93 -10.47 3.12 -2.13
C ASP A 93 -11.41 4.30 -2.45
N PRO A 94 -12.69 4.35 -2.00
CA PRO A 94 -13.54 5.49 -2.27
C PRO A 94 -13.04 6.78 -1.63
N VAL A 95 -12.52 6.71 -0.40
CA VAL A 95 -12.00 7.88 0.33
C VAL A 95 -10.65 8.32 -0.27
N ILE A 96 -9.78 7.37 -0.61
CA ILE A 96 -8.53 7.65 -1.31
C ILE A 96 -8.80 8.35 -2.65
N THR A 97 -9.81 7.89 -3.39
CA THR A 97 -10.24 8.51 -4.65
C THR A 97 -10.68 9.96 -4.45
N GLU A 98 -11.42 10.26 -3.39
CA GLU A 98 -11.83 11.65 -3.08
C GLU A 98 -10.64 12.53 -2.72
N ILE A 99 -9.69 12.01 -1.93
CA ILE A 99 -8.45 12.73 -1.62
C ILE A 99 -7.69 13.05 -2.92
N LEU A 100 -7.49 12.06 -3.77
CA LEU A 100 -6.77 12.24 -5.03
C LEU A 100 -7.47 13.22 -5.98
N THR A 101 -8.80 13.16 -6.05
CA THR A 101 -9.56 14.07 -6.89
C THR A 101 -9.44 15.51 -6.39
N ALA A 102 -9.53 15.71 -5.06
CA ALA A 102 -9.32 17.03 -4.46
C ALA A 102 -7.88 17.56 -4.67
N LEU A 103 -6.89 16.66 -4.63
CA LEU A 103 -5.50 17.00 -4.94
C LEU A 103 -5.31 17.38 -6.42
N CYS A 104 -5.90 16.65 -7.36
CA CYS A 104 -5.85 16.97 -8.79
C CYS A 104 -6.52 18.31 -9.09
N GLU A 105 -7.60 18.66 -8.41
CA GLU A 105 -8.26 19.96 -8.54
C GLU A 105 -7.40 21.09 -7.95
N ARG A 106 -6.76 20.84 -6.82
CA ARG A 106 -5.91 21.85 -6.14
C ARG A 106 -4.57 22.06 -6.84
N PHE A 107 -4.03 21.01 -7.47
CA PHE A 107 -2.72 20.98 -8.13
C PHE A 107 -2.85 20.46 -9.57
N PRO A 108 -3.44 21.24 -10.48
CA PRO A 108 -3.80 20.76 -11.82
C PRO A 108 -2.61 20.41 -12.72
N HIS A 109 -1.42 20.83 -12.36
CA HIS A 109 -0.18 20.56 -13.12
C HIS A 109 0.65 19.43 -12.51
N ASP A 110 0.36 19.01 -11.27
CA ASP A 110 1.11 17.98 -10.57
C ASP A 110 0.58 16.58 -10.94
N SER A 111 1.46 15.59 -10.89
CA SER A 111 1.13 14.17 -11.10
C SER A 111 1.26 13.42 -9.79
N PHE A 112 0.27 12.60 -9.47
CA PHE A 112 0.24 11.81 -8.24
C PHE A 112 0.42 10.33 -8.53
N ILE A 113 1.32 9.68 -7.77
CA ILE A 113 1.49 8.23 -7.76
C ILE A 113 1.07 7.75 -6.39
N THR A 114 0.25 6.72 -6.35
CA THR A 114 -0.20 6.14 -5.08
C THR A 114 0.36 4.76 -4.86
N ARG A 115 0.67 4.44 -3.61
CA ARG A 115 1.11 3.11 -3.20
C ARG A 115 0.40 2.69 -1.91
N PRO A 116 -0.03 1.42 -1.80
CA PRO A 116 -0.45 0.90 -0.52
C PRO A 116 0.76 0.82 0.42
N VAL A 117 0.56 1.22 1.68
CA VAL A 117 1.60 1.20 2.70
C VAL A 117 1.09 0.62 4.00
N ILE A 118 2.02 0.07 4.77
CA ILE A 118 1.82 -0.38 6.14
C ILE A 118 2.65 0.54 7.04
N ALA A 119 2.11 0.92 8.19
CA ALA A 119 2.79 1.81 9.14
C ALA A 119 3.85 1.03 9.96
N ASP A 120 4.93 0.66 9.31
CA ASP A 120 6.06 -0.08 9.86
C ASP A 120 7.42 0.62 9.58
N ALA A 121 8.52 -0.02 9.94
CA ALA A 121 9.86 0.51 9.70
C ALA A 121 10.17 0.67 8.21
N SER A 122 9.62 -0.17 7.33
CA SER A 122 9.86 -0.10 5.89
C SER A 122 9.26 1.14 5.25
N LEU A 123 8.18 1.67 5.82
CA LEU A 123 7.61 2.95 5.39
C LEU A 123 8.56 4.11 5.70
N GLY A 124 9.21 4.10 6.88
CA GLY A 124 10.24 5.07 7.21
C GLY A 124 11.39 5.05 6.22
N ASP A 125 11.90 3.85 5.91
CA ASP A 125 12.95 3.67 4.90
C ASP A 125 12.53 4.19 3.53
N SER A 126 11.28 3.97 3.12
CA SER A 126 10.74 4.44 1.83
C SER A 126 10.60 5.96 1.77
N LEU A 127 10.22 6.60 2.87
CA LEU A 127 10.18 8.06 2.99
C LEU A 127 11.58 8.68 3.00
N ASP A 128 12.54 8.06 3.69
CA ASP A 128 13.93 8.52 3.72
C ASP A 128 14.65 8.36 2.39
N ALA A 129 14.38 7.27 1.69
CA ALA A 129 14.92 7.00 0.36
C ALA A 129 14.29 7.90 -0.71
N GLY A 130 13.17 8.57 -0.42
CA GLY A 130 12.42 9.36 -1.39
C GLY A 130 11.58 8.52 -2.35
N ASP A 131 11.34 7.24 -2.06
CA ASP A 131 10.40 6.39 -2.80
C ASP A 131 8.96 6.86 -2.63
N LEU A 132 8.72 7.52 -1.49
CA LEU A 132 7.48 8.22 -1.13
C LEU A 132 7.83 9.63 -0.63
N ASP A 133 7.01 10.60 -1.03
CA ASP A 133 7.11 11.98 -0.53
C ASP A 133 6.36 12.14 0.79
N CYS A 134 5.25 11.42 0.95
CA CYS A 134 4.43 11.43 2.16
C CYS A 134 3.51 10.21 2.22
N ALA A 135 2.86 9.99 3.36
CA ALA A 135 1.90 8.92 3.53
C ALA A 135 0.76 9.28 4.48
N PHE A 136 -0.46 8.84 4.14
CA PHE A 136 -1.61 8.79 5.05
C PHE A 136 -1.67 7.39 5.64
N VAL A 137 -1.47 7.28 6.94
CA VAL A 137 -1.37 5.99 7.63
C VAL A 137 -2.40 5.87 8.75
N VAL A 138 -2.82 4.64 8.98
CA VAL A 138 -3.72 4.28 10.07
C VAL A 138 -2.91 3.55 11.12
N ASP A 139 -3.05 4.01 12.37
CA ASP A 139 -2.24 3.56 13.50
C ASP A 139 -0.72 3.80 13.26
N GLY A 140 0.16 3.00 13.76
CA GLY A 140 1.60 3.21 13.60
C GLY A 140 2.26 3.58 14.93
N ALA A 141 2.61 2.55 15.70
CA ALA A 141 3.22 2.72 17.03
C ALA A 141 4.71 3.12 16.94
N ASN A 142 5.40 2.75 15.88
CA ASN A 142 6.85 2.93 15.73
C ASN A 142 7.15 3.90 14.59
N VAL A 143 7.16 5.20 14.91
CA VAL A 143 7.56 6.24 13.95
C VAL A 143 9.08 6.33 13.96
N PRO A 144 9.79 6.17 12.82
CA PRO A 144 11.22 6.41 12.74
C PRO A 144 11.58 7.85 13.07
N ASP A 145 12.77 8.09 13.65
CA ASP A 145 13.26 9.44 14.00
C ASP A 145 13.40 10.38 12.79
N SER A 146 13.53 9.82 11.60
CA SER A 146 13.65 10.55 10.33
C SER A 146 12.32 11.04 9.77
N VAL A 147 11.20 10.65 10.37
CA VAL A 147 9.83 10.96 9.92
C VAL A 147 9.14 11.88 10.92
N VAL A 148 8.40 12.86 10.41
CA VAL A 148 7.53 13.72 11.22
C VAL A 148 6.08 13.23 11.08
N PRO A 149 5.52 12.65 12.14
CA PRO A 149 4.12 12.27 12.15
C PRO A 149 3.25 13.48 12.50
N HIS A 150 2.22 13.73 11.71
CA HIS A 150 1.17 14.70 12.02
C HIS A 150 -0.12 13.94 12.30
N SER A 151 -0.68 14.12 13.47
CA SER A 151 -1.98 13.54 13.81
C SER A 151 -3.09 14.26 13.04
N ILE A 152 -3.90 13.51 12.29
CA ILE A 152 -5.03 14.05 11.50
C ILE A 152 -6.31 13.98 12.32
N LEU A 153 -6.71 12.76 12.67
CA LEU A 153 -7.92 12.49 13.46
C LEU A 153 -7.86 11.11 14.11
N ALA A 154 -8.69 10.92 15.13
CA ALA A 154 -9.03 9.61 15.65
C ALA A 154 -10.45 9.25 15.18
N THR A 155 -10.64 8.00 14.77
CA THR A 155 -11.94 7.50 14.30
C THR A 155 -12.27 6.17 14.94
N PRO A 156 -13.55 5.87 15.24
CA PRO A 156 -13.92 4.56 15.72
C PRO A 156 -13.61 3.48 14.67
N ARG A 157 -13.19 2.32 15.17
CA ARG A 157 -13.11 1.08 14.37
C ARG A 157 -14.36 0.27 14.68
N ARG A 158 -15.03 -0.22 13.64
CA ARG A 158 -16.25 -0.98 13.70
C ARG A 158 -16.06 -2.38 13.19
N LEU A 159 -16.90 -3.29 13.63
CA LEU A 159 -17.01 -4.62 13.03
C LEU A 159 -18.25 -4.65 12.15
N VAL A 160 -18.07 -5.03 10.90
CA VAL A 160 -19.16 -5.27 9.94
C VAL A 160 -19.20 -6.75 9.61
N SER A 161 -20.39 -7.32 9.64
CA SER A 161 -20.64 -8.72 9.26
C SER A 161 -21.60 -8.78 8.09
N ALA A 162 -21.38 -9.75 7.21
CA ALA A 162 -22.35 -10.18 6.22
C ALA A 162 -22.64 -11.67 6.41
N THR A 163 -23.92 -12.05 6.41
CA THR A 163 -24.33 -13.43 6.64
C THR A 163 -24.60 -14.14 5.33
N ARG A 164 -24.02 -15.33 5.18
CA ARG A 164 -24.37 -16.31 4.15
C ARG A 164 -25.22 -17.42 4.80
N GLY A 165 -26.47 -17.09 5.22
CA GLY A 165 -27.38 -18.06 5.81
C GLY A 165 -27.23 -18.27 7.32
N GLY A 166 -27.85 -17.43 8.09
CA GLY A 166 -28.56 -17.75 9.34
C GLY A 166 -27.81 -18.12 10.62
N THR A 167 -26.52 -18.31 10.66
CA THR A 167 -25.80 -18.60 11.90
C THR A 167 -25.21 -17.34 12.52
N ASN A 168 -25.63 -17.05 13.76
CA ASN A 168 -25.24 -15.86 14.51
C ASN A 168 -24.02 -16.07 15.41
N ASP A 169 -23.30 -17.17 15.27
CA ASP A 169 -22.20 -17.50 16.18
C ASP A 169 -20.90 -16.85 15.70
N GLU A 170 -20.49 -15.77 16.37
CA GLU A 170 -19.25 -15.02 16.08
C GLU A 170 -17.99 -15.91 16.22
N ALA A 171 -18.08 -17.00 16.96
CA ALA A 171 -16.97 -17.94 17.18
C ALA A 171 -16.67 -18.78 15.94
N GLU A 172 -17.64 -18.97 15.07
CA GLU A 172 -17.52 -19.78 13.84
C GLU A 172 -17.41 -18.93 12.56
N THR A 173 -17.28 -17.61 12.67
CA THR A 173 -17.30 -16.71 11.52
C THR A 173 -15.92 -16.43 10.98
N ASP A 174 -15.79 -16.47 9.65
CA ASP A 174 -14.55 -16.16 8.95
C ASP A 174 -14.23 -14.66 9.08
N TRP A 175 -13.01 -14.34 9.48
CA TRP A 175 -12.51 -13.00 9.52
C TRP A 175 -11.83 -12.64 8.21
N ILE A 176 -12.17 -11.49 7.67
CA ILE A 176 -11.56 -10.93 6.46
C ILE A 176 -10.77 -9.70 6.87
N LEU A 177 -9.45 -9.83 6.85
CA LEU A 177 -8.52 -8.87 7.39
C LEU A 177 -7.70 -8.22 6.28
N LEU A 178 -7.32 -6.97 6.45
CA LEU A 178 -6.29 -6.36 5.64
C LEU A 178 -4.91 -6.84 6.11
N GLN A 179 -3.93 -6.84 5.21
CA GLN A 179 -2.57 -7.21 5.56
C GLN A 179 -2.03 -6.35 6.71
N GLU A 180 -2.32 -5.06 6.73
CA GLU A 180 -1.91 -4.14 7.79
C GLU A 180 -2.55 -4.44 9.15
N ASP A 181 -3.73 -5.07 9.20
CA ASP A 181 -4.37 -5.49 10.46
C ASP A 181 -3.58 -6.58 11.18
N CYS A 182 -2.84 -7.40 10.41
CA CYS A 182 -2.07 -8.53 10.90
C CYS A 182 -0.62 -8.17 11.29
N GLU A 183 -0.17 -6.95 11.01
CA GLU A 183 1.18 -6.52 11.36
C GLU A 183 1.35 -6.31 12.85
N ALA A 184 2.54 -6.63 13.38
CA ALA A 184 2.86 -6.53 14.80
C ALA A 184 2.68 -5.11 15.37
N SER A 185 2.78 -4.08 14.54
CA SER A 185 2.53 -2.68 14.89
C SER A 185 1.04 -2.33 15.01
N SER A 186 0.15 -3.17 14.46
CA SER A 186 -1.28 -2.93 14.48
C SER A 186 -1.89 -3.22 15.87
N PRO A 187 -2.73 -2.33 16.42
CA PRO A 187 -3.51 -2.62 17.61
C PRO A 187 -4.41 -3.86 17.48
N LEU A 188 -4.80 -4.22 16.25
CA LEU A 188 -5.61 -5.42 15.96
C LEU A 188 -4.80 -6.71 16.14
N HIS A 189 -3.49 -6.69 15.92
CA HIS A 189 -2.64 -7.89 15.99
C HIS A 189 -2.77 -8.64 17.33
N ALA A 190 -2.65 -7.94 18.46
CA ALA A 190 -2.79 -8.56 19.77
C ALA A 190 -4.21 -9.12 20.04
N PHE A 191 -5.23 -8.49 19.48
CA PHE A 191 -6.60 -8.98 19.54
C PHE A 191 -6.78 -10.24 18.71
N LEU A 192 -6.28 -10.25 17.47
CA LEU A 192 -6.35 -11.38 16.55
C LEU A 192 -5.57 -12.58 17.07
N ALA A 193 -4.36 -12.37 17.60
CA ALA A 193 -3.54 -13.43 18.18
C ALA A 193 -4.25 -14.20 19.31
N ARG A 194 -5.08 -13.52 20.12
CA ARG A 194 -5.90 -14.17 21.16
C ARG A 194 -7.05 -14.97 20.55
N ARG A 195 -7.62 -14.53 19.45
CA ARG A 195 -8.72 -15.23 18.77
C ARG A 195 -8.25 -16.44 17.97
N ALA A 196 -7.04 -16.42 17.45
CA ALA A 196 -6.46 -17.55 16.71
C ALA A 196 -6.46 -18.87 17.51
N THR A 197 -6.57 -18.81 18.84
CA THR A 197 -6.69 -20.00 19.70
C THR A 197 -8.12 -20.50 19.86
N THR A 198 -9.12 -19.80 19.31
CA THR A 198 -10.54 -20.18 19.42
C THR A 198 -10.86 -21.25 18.35
N PRO A 199 -11.46 -22.41 18.73
CA PRO A 199 -11.89 -23.42 17.76
C PRO A 199 -12.83 -22.82 16.70
N GLY A 200 -12.65 -23.22 15.43
CA GLY A 200 -13.48 -22.71 14.32
C GLY A 200 -13.10 -21.34 13.78
N HIS A 201 -12.17 -20.64 14.40
CA HIS A 201 -11.68 -19.34 13.92
C HIS A 201 -10.89 -19.53 12.62
N ARG A 202 -11.26 -18.78 11.58
CA ARG A 202 -10.55 -18.71 10.29
C ARG A 202 -10.30 -17.27 9.92
N GLU A 203 -9.15 -17.04 9.31
CA GLU A 203 -8.73 -15.72 8.84
C GLU A 203 -8.41 -15.77 7.35
N THR A 204 -8.93 -14.81 6.61
CA THR A 204 -8.54 -14.56 5.23
C THR A 204 -7.92 -13.18 5.15
N VAL A 205 -6.62 -13.14 4.88
CA VAL A 205 -5.87 -11.87 4.76
C VAL A 205 -5.85 -11.43 3.31
N VAL A 206 -6.24 -10.18 3.06
CA VAL A 206 -6.37 -9.62 1.71
C VAL A 206 -5.56 -8.32 1.58
N PRO A 207 -5.06 -8.01 0.37
CA PRO A 207 -4.15 -6.88 0.18
C PRO A 207 -4.84 -5.52 0.09
N SER A 208 -6.16 -5.46 -0.14
CA SER A 208 -6.85 -4.20 -0.38
C SER A 208 -8.25 -4.17 0.22
N TRP A 209 -8.71 -2.97 0.54
CA TRP A 209 -10.07 -2.70 1.01
C TRP A 209 -11.14 -3.18 0.01
N HIS A 210 -10.91 -2.97 -1.29
CA HIS A 210 -11.83 -3.45 -2.32
C HIS A 210 -12.03 -4.97 -2.26
N THR A 211 -10.94 -5.72 -2.15
CA THR A 211 -11.01 -7.18 -2.02
C THR A 211 -11.70 -7.59 -0.73
N GLN A 212 -11.43 -6.90 0.38
CA GLN A 212 -12.05 -7.15 1.68
C GLN A 212 -13.57 -7.01 1.60
N VAL A 213 -14.07 -5.89 1.07
CA VAL A 213 -15.50 -5.61 0.95
C VAL A 213 -16.19 -6.53 -0.07
N THR A 214 -15.54 -6.79 -1.20
CA THR A 214 -16.07 -7.72 -2.20
C THR A 214 -16.22 -9.12 -1.63
N LEU A 215 -15.21 -9.60 -0.90
CA LEU A 215 -15.26 -10.92 -0.26
C LEU A 215 -16.33 -10.98 0.84
N LEU A 216 -16.45 -9.92 1.65
CA LEU A 216 -17.50 -9.81 2.66
C LEU A 216 -18.89 -9.96 2.04
N HIS A 217 -19.17 -9.27 0.93
CA HIS A 217 -20.47 -9.31 0.27
C HIS A 217 -20.74 -10.64 -0.44
N SER A 218 -19.72 -11.27 -0.99
CA SER A 218 -19.86 -12.51 -1.79
C SER A 218 -19.83 -13.79 -0.95
N ALA A 219 -18.94 -13.86 0.03
CA ALA A 219 -18.72 -15.07 0.85
C ALA A 219 -19.31 -14.96 2.26
N GLY A 220 -19.60 -13.75 2.74
CA GLY A 220 -19.92 -13.49 4.13
C GLY A 220 -18.66 -13.41 4.98
N GLY A 221 -18.84 -13.18 6.28
CA GLY A 221 -17.73 -13.08 7.24
C GLY A 221 -17.83 -11.82 8.12
N ILE A 222 -16.73 -11.52 8.81
CA ILE A 222 -16.59 -10.33 9.65
C ILE A 222 -15.34 -9.56 9.19
N CYS A 223 -15.42 -8.24 9.09
CA CYS A 223 -14.26 -7.40 8.86
C CYS A 223 -14.23 -6.17 9.77
N PRO A 224 -13.04 -5.74 10.24
CA PRO A 224 -12.86 -4.44 10.84
C PRO A 224 -12.88 -3.35 9.76
N VAL A 225 -13.55 -2.24 10.02
CA VAL A 225 -13.60 -1.08 9.13
C VAL A 225 -13.55 0.21 9.94
N LEU A 226 -13.04 1.28 9.37
CA LEU A 226 -13.11 2.60 9.97
C LEU A 226 -14.55 3.15 9.89
N ASP A 227 -14.99 3.88 10.90
CA ASP A 227 -16.38 4.32 11.07
C ASP A 227 -16.90 5.05 9.82
N PHE A 228 -16.12 5.89 9.21
CA PHE A 228 -16.49 6.62 7.99
C PHE A 228 -16.68 5.71 6.76
N ASN A 229 -16.14 4.50 6.77
CA ASN A 229 -16.35 3.52 5.71
C ASN A 229 -17.61 2.66 5.91
N VAL A 230 -18.19 2.66 7.11
CA VAL A 230 -19.37 1.86 7.44
C VAL A 230 -20.51 2.06 6.44
N PRO A 231 -20.93 3.30 6.09
CA PRO A 231 -22.01 3.50 5.13
C PRO A 231 -21.68 3.01 3.72
N LEU A 232 -20.39 2.92 3.36
CA LEU A 232 -19.97 2.40 2.07
C LEU A 232 -20.03 0.87 2.01
N VAL A 233 -19.76 0.21 3.13
CA VAL A 233 -19.77 -1.25 3.27
C VAL A 233 -21.19 -1.77 3.52
N THR A 234 -22.01 -1.05 4.29
CA THR A 234 -23.35 -1.49 4.71
C THR A 234 -24.48 -1.11 3.74
N ARG A 235 -24.17 -0.72 2.51
CA ARG A 235 -25.17 -0.44 1.46
C ARG A 235 -26.02 -1.66 1.09
N ASP A 236 -25.45 -2.84 1.21
CA ASP A 236 -26.17 -4.09 1.03
C ASP A 236 -26.94 -4.43 2.31
N ARG A 237 -28.25 -4.74 2.19
CA ARG A 237 -29.12 -5.16 3.30
C ARG A 237 -28.67 -6.43 4.02
N LYS A 238 -27.72 -7.17 3.45
CA LYS A 238 -27.13 -8.38 4.05
C LYS A 238 -26.02 -8.08 5.06
N THR A 239 -25.58 -6.83 5.12
CA THR A 239 -24.52 -6.38 6.03
C THR A 239 -25.08 -5.72 7.26
N ARG A 240 -24.46 -5.93 8.41
CA ARG A 240 -24.84 -5.35 9.69
C ARG A 240 -23.62 -4.97 10.51
N LEU A 241 -23.78 -3.98 11.37
CA LEU A 241 -22.81 -3.68 12.42
C LEU A 241 -22.91 -4.71 13.55
N LEU A 242 -21.78 -5.15 14.03
CA LEU A 242 -21.67 -5.97 15.22
C LEU A 242 -21.20 -5.13 16.41
N ALA A 243 -21.70 -5.48 17.61
CA ALA A 243 -21.14 -4.96 18.84
C ALA A 243 -19.71 -5.56 19.02
N PRO A 244 -18.66 -4.73 19.08
CA PRO A 244 -17.31 -5.26 19.24
C PRO A 244 -17.15 -5.83 20.67
N PRO A 245 -16.35 -6.92 20.83
CA PRO A 245 -15.96 -7.42 22.14
C PRO A 245 -15.19 -6.34 22.94
N ALA A 246 -15.23 -6.40 24.27
CA ALA A 246 -14.56 -5.43 25.14
C ALA A 246 -13.05 -5.30 24.89
N THR A 247 -12.41 -6.35 24.41
CA THR A 247 -10.97 -6.38 24.09
C THR A 247 -10.64 -5.87 22.69
N PHE A 248 -11.64 -5.54 21.86
CA PHE A 248 -11.44 -5.04 20.51
C PHE A 248 -10.89 -3.61 20.54
N PRO A 249 -9.84 -3.29 19.76
CA PRO A 249 -9.29 -1.95 19.70
C PRO A 249 -10.25 -1.02 18.94
N ALA A 250 -11.18 -0.43 19.68
CA ALA A 250 -12.33 0.31 19.13
C ALA A 250 -11.99 1.65 18.48
N TRP A 251 -10.74 2.10 18.56
CA TRP A 251 -10.28 3.35 17.97
C TRP A 251 -9.08 3.13 17.06
N ALA A 252 -9.00 3.92 16.01
CA ALA A 252 -7.87 4.03 15.11
C ALA A 252 -7.41 5.48 15.04
N ALA A 253 -6.12 5.70 14.96
CA ALA A 253 -5.51 7.01 14.78
C ALA A 253 -5.04 7.16 13.35
N LEU A 254 -5.43 8.23 12.66
CA LEU A 254 -4.94 8.56 11.33
C LEU A 254 -3.85 9.62 11.46
N HIS A 255 -2.76 9.37 10.76
CA HIS A 255 -1.60 10.24 10.74
C HIS A 255 -1.19 10.54 9.30
N PHE A 256 -0.57 11.71 9.14
CA PHE A 256 0.19 12.04 7.94
C PHE A 256 1.67 11.98 8.28
N TRP A 257 2.41 11.16 7.55
CA TRP A 257 3.85 11.01 7.71
C TRP A 257 4.59 11.69 6.57
N MET A 258 5.59 12.50 6.90
CA MET A 258 6.48 13.09 5.92
C MET A 258 7.93 13.02 6.41
N PRO A 259 8.93 12.97 5.48
CA PRO A 259 10.32 12.97 5.87
C PRO A 259 10.71 14.26 6.60
N GLN A 260 11.54 14.16 7.62
CA GLN A 260 12.03 15.33 8.36
C GLN A 260 12.80 16.31 7.47
N ARG A 261 13.45 15.79 6.41
CA ARG A 261 14.28 16.54 5.46
C ARG A 261 13.56 16.93 4.18
N ALA A 262 12.24 16.87 4.13
CA ALA A 262 11.48 17.19 2.91
C ALA A 262 11.84 18.59 2.38
N ALA A 263 12.24 18.65 1.11
CA ALA A 263 12.65 19.88 0.45
C ALA A 263 11.50 20.88 0.30
N ASP A 264 10.29 20.36 0.02
CA ASP A 264 9.07 21.18 -0.14
C ASP A 264 8.03 20.84 0.94
N ARG A 265 8.30 21.27 2.16
CA ARG A 265 7.37 21.10 3.29
C ARG A 265 6.05 21.85 3.09
N THR A 266 6.04 22.93 2.30
CA THR A 266 4.82 23.73 2.07
C THR A 266 3.84 22.95 1.24
N ALA A 267 4.27 22.33 0.13
CA ALA A 267 3.42 21.50 -0.71
C ALA A 267 2.91 20.27 0.03
N LEU A 268 3.76 19.59 0.82
CA LEU A 268 3.35 18.42 1.60
C LEU A 268 2.32 18.81 2.69
N ARG A 269 2.45 19.99 3.29
CA ARG A 269 1.44 20.49 4.23
C ARG A 269 0.11 20.78 3.54
N GLU A 270 0.12 21.39 2.35
CA GLU A 270 -1.11 21.58 1.58
C GLU A 270 -1.77 20.24 1.20
N ILE A 271 -0.98 19.22 0.84
CA ILE A 271 -1.49 17.86 0.60
C ILE A 271 -2.12 17.27 1.87
N MET A 272 -1.45 17.44 3.02
CA MET A 272 -1.99 17.04 4.31
C MET A 272 -3.33 17.73 4.62
N ASP A 273 -3.41 19.04 4.39
CA ASP A 273 -4.61 19.84 4.68
C ASP A 273 -5.78 19.42 3.79
N VAL A 274 -5.54 19.18 2.49
CA VAL A 274 -6.54 18.67 1.54
C VAL A 274 -7.02 17.30 1.98
N GLY A 275 -6.11 16.35 2.25
CA GLY A 275 -6.46 15.01 2.69
C GLY A 275 -7.20 15.01 4.04
N THR A 276 -6.77 15.87 4.98
CA THR A 276 -7.44 16.03 6.29
C THR A 276 -8.86 16.56 6.12
N SER A 277 -9.07 17.50 5.22
CA SER A 277 -10.41 18.04 4.94
C SER A 277 -11.36 16.96 4.44
N VAL A 278 -10.90 16.11 3.53
CA VAL A 278 -11.69 14.96 3.02
C VAL A 278 -11.94 13.92 4.12
N LEU A 279 -10.91 13.57 4.90
CA LEU A 279 -10.99 12.55 5.95
C LEU A 279 -11.92 12.93 7.11
N ARG A 280 -12.13 14.21 7.35
CA ARG A 280 -13.07 14.70 8.38
C ARG A 280 -14.53 14.48 8.02
N ASP A 281 -14.89 14.55 6.73
CA ASP A 281 -16.25 14.30 6.24
C ASP A 281 -16.23 13.64 4.85
N PRO A 282 -15.73 12.37 4.76
CA PRO A 282 -15.55 11.74 3.46
C PRO A 282 -16.86 11.41 2.77
N LEU A 283 -17.95 11.19 3.51
CA LEU A 283 -19.26 10.92 2.91
C LEU A 283 -19.82 12.14 2.22
N LYS A 284 -19.68 13.32 2.82
CA LYS A 284 -20.08 14.59 2.19
C LYS A 284 -19.29 14.85 0.91
N ALA A 285 -17.97 14.57 0.92
CA ALA A 285 -17.12 14.70 -0.25
C ALA A 285 -17.61 13.77 -1.38
N ILE A 286 -17.86 12.49 -1.07
CA ILE A 286 -18.36 11.48 -2.02
C ILE A 286 -19.74 11.88 -2.60
N ASP A 287 -20.68 12.30 -1.76
CA ASP A 287 -22.04 12.64 -2.20
C ASP A 287 -22.09 13.93 -3.01
N SER A 288 -21.30 14.95 -2.64
CA SER A 288 -21.20 16.21 -3.37
C SER A 288 -20.72 15.98 -4.81
N ARG A 289 -19.73 15.10 -5.01
CA ARG A 289 -19.23 14.78 -6.35
C ARG A 289 -20.21 13.95 -7.18
N ARG A 290 -20.93 13.02 -6.57
CA ARG A 290 -21.99 12.27 -7.27
C ARG A 290 -23.06 13.18 -7.82
N HIS A 291 -23.47 14.18 -7.04
CA HIS A 291 -24.42 15.18 -7.51
C HIS A 291 -23.86 16.03 -8.65
N ALA A 292 -22.60 16.48 -8.55
CA ALA A 292 -21.94 17.22 -9.61
C ALA A 292 -21.83 16.41 -10.92
N GLN A 293 -21.49 15.11 -10.84
CA GLN A 293 -21.41 14.23 -12.01
C GLN A 293 -22.77 13.96 -12.65
N GLN A 294 -23.85 13.84 -11.89
CA GLN A 294 -25.20 13.66 -12.41
C GLN A 294 -25.73 14.88 -13.14
N HIS A 295 -25.24 16.08 -12.79
CA HIS A 295 -25.60 17.33 -13.44
C HIS A 295 -24.61 17.81 -14.52
N ALA A 296 -23.48 17.16 -14.66
CA ALA A 296 -22.56 17.40 -15.77
C ALA A 296 -23.20 16.86 -17.07
N ARG A 297 -23.50 17.75 -18.03
CA ARG A 297 -23.96 17.37 -19.38
C ARG A 297 -22.93 16.44 -20.02
N PRO A 298 -23.37 15.37 -20.74
CA PRO A 298 -22.44 14.55 -21.51
C PRO A 298 -21.72 15.47 -22.50
N LEU A 299 -20.38 15.44 -22.49
CA LEU A 299 -19.56 16.03 -23.52
C LEU A 299 -19.99 15.41 -24.84
N ALA A 300 -20.55 16.20 -25.75
CA ALA A 300 -20.81 15.79 -27.11
C ALA A 300 -19.43 15.44 -27.73
N VAL A 301 -19.23 14.16 -28.02
CA VAL A 301 -18.10 13.69 -28.79
C VAL A 301 -18.35 14.16 -30.21
N ALA A 302 -17.58 15.15 -30.66
CA ALA A 302 -17.53 15.61 -32.03
C ALA A 302 -16.48 14.81 -32.80
#